data_038429572750c586c9eaf1e033ffdbd0
#
_entry.id   038429572750c586c9eaf1e033ffdbd0
#
_cell.length_a   1.000
_cell.length_b   1.000
_cell.length_c   1.000
_cell.angle_alpha   90.00
_cell.angle_beta   90.00
_cell.angle_gamma   90.00
#
_symmetry.space_group_name_H-M   'P 1'
#
loop_
_entity.id
_entity.type
_entity.pdbx_description
1 polymer ?
#
loop_
_entity_poly.entity_id
_entity_poly.type
_entity_poly.pdbx_seq_one_letter_code
_entity_poly.pdbx_strand_id
1 'polypeptide(L)'
;MVRRTGIPALVAAALVFAAAPMSAHENDLLFGREDGRAAVLHPAAYECPRIMLPTGPPLNLWVRDIGVDFARETPGGPYFLQSVTWQQVAHTPGLTVGSAFGDGRPGFVNLTSAAPHVHFQAAARSAGTYILRTFLTNAVSREGAPLSPSPEFYTILVAGSDYARVDLPLLRNLPDTPPGSPANGYAGVEVQGLTVSTGAAFAGGFYAQTPGRSAGIFVQSSAAVAEGDTVRVRGKLATVGGERVIVADTVEAQPGQPPRPLGMTVRSLGGASMGRYTPGTDGGVGVSSAGLLVRVAGTLREHAGALYLDDGSFPLEGQPPGVPISLERLASPFSLPEPGSHVIVTGICGQAPDGQGRLRPVLQPRRPEDIVVL
;
A
#
# COMPACT_ATOMS: atom_id res chain seq x y z
N MET A 1 5.80 -23.96 54.80
CA MET A 1 4.63 -23.06 54.64
C MET A 1 5.05 -21.89 53.71
N VAL A 2 4.86 -22.08 52.39
CA VAL A 2 5.28 -21.09 51.36
C VAL A 2 4.00 -20.53 50.75
N ARG A 3 3.79 -19.23 50.97
CA ARG A 3 2.67 -18.48 50.43
C ARG A 3 2.95 -18.19 48.92
N ARG A 4 2.12 -18.73 48.07
CA ARG A 4 2.05 -18.36 46.64
C ARG A 4 1.25 -17.05 46.54
N THR A 5 1.91 -15.98 46.12
CA THR A 5 1.27 -14.75 45.66
C THR A 5 0.83 -14.91 44.21
N GLY A 6 -0.48 -14.87 44.01
CA GLY A 6 -1.07 -14.92 42.69
C GLY A 6 -0.88 -13.59 41.96
N ILE A 7 -0.48 -13.68 40.68
CA ILE A 7 -0.42 -12.56 39.72
C ILE A 7 -1.86 -12.39 39.18
N PRO A 8 -2.44 -11.18 39.22
CA PRO A 8 -3.74 -10.96 38.59
C PRO A 8 -3.60 -10.99 37.06
N ALA A 9 -4.38 -11.86 36.42
CA ALA A 9 -4.54 -11.89 34.97
C ALA A 9 -5.19 -10.58 34.50
N LEU A 10 -4.44 -9.83 33.71
CA LEU A 10 -4.98 -8.70 32.97
C LEU A 10 -5.86 -9.26 31.85
N VAL A 11 -7.17 -9.11 31.98
CA VAL A 11 -8.13 -9.40 30.91
C VAL A 11 -8.00 -8.28 29.89
N ALA A 12 -7.32 -8.55 28.79
CA ALA A 12 -7.35 -7.71 27.60
C ALA A 12 -8.77 -7.81 27.01
N ALA A 13 -9.58 -6.77 27.20
CA ALA A 13 -10.84 -6.60 26.51
C ALA A 13 -10.51 -6.33 25.01
N ALA A 14 -10.54 -7.39 24.19
CA ALA A 14 -10.61 -7.22 22.75
C ALA A 14 -11.93 -6.52 22.45
N LEU A 15 -11.87 -5.27 22.04
CA LEU A 15 -12.98 -4.57 21.37
C LEU A 15 -13.23 -5.29 20.04
N VAL A 16 -14.09 -6.30 20.08
CA VAL A 16 -14.70 -6.86 18.88
C VAL A 16 -15.63 -5.78 18.36
N PHE A 17 -15.17 -5.01 17.37
CA PHE A 17 -16.09 -4.29 16.51
C PHE A 17 -16.98 -5.35 15.85
N ALA A 18 -18.18 -5.52 16.37
CA ALA A 18 -19.21 -6.27 15.68
C ALA A 18 -19.41 -5.56 14.34
N ALA A 19 -18.97 -6.20 13.26
CA ALA A 19 -19.30 -5.76 11.92
C ALA A 19 -20.84 -5.68 11.86
N ALA A 20 -21.38 -4.46 11.69
CA ALA A 20 -22.79 -4.29 11.39
C ALA A 20 -23.14 -5.19 10.20
N PRO A 21 -24.32 -5.80 10.14
CA PRO A 21 -24.71 -6.59 8.99
C PRO A 21 -24.61 -5.67 7.77
N MET A 22 -23.64 -5.94 6.90
CA MET A 22 -23.47 -5.24 5.64
C MET A 22 -24.74 -5.50 4.83
N SER A 23 -25.35 -4.44 4.32
CA SER A 23 -26.47 -4.55 3.39
C SER A 23 -26.05 -5.39 2.19
N ALA A 24 -27.00 -5.89 1.39
CA ALA A 24 -26.80 -6.83 0.29
C ALA A 24 -25.81 -6.38 -0.82
N HIS A 25 -25.12 -5.26 -0.64
CA HIS A 25 -24.19 -4.61 -1.58
C HIS A 25 -22.78 -4.44 -0.98
N GLU A 26 -22.13 -5.56 -0.65
CA GLU A 26 -20.76 -5.59 -0.10
C GLU A 26 -19.71 -4.88 -0.96
N ASN A 27 -20.08 -4.40 -2.12
CA ASN A 27 -19.20 -3.88 -3.15
C ASN A 27 -19.49 -2.43 -3.55
N ASP A 28 -20.35 -1.73 -2.84
CA ASP A 28 -20.73 -0.35 -3.15
C ASP A 28 -19.84 0.67 -2.45
N LEU A 29 -19.64 1.83 -3.07
CA LEU A 29 -19.00 2.98 -2.45
C LEU A 29 -19.90 3.49 -1.31
N LEU A 30 -19.44 3.42 -0.09
CA LEU A 30 -20.22 3.82 1.07
C LEU A 30 -19.85 5.25 1.49
N PHE A 31 -20.69 6.23 1.16
CA PHE A 31 -20.47 7.64 1.46
C PHE A 31 -20.98 8.00 2.86
N GLY A 32 -20.12 8.60 3.65
CA GLY A 32 -20.39 9.00 5.02
C GLY A 32 -19.55 10.16 5.48
N ARG A 33 -19.31 10.24 6.79
CA ARG A 33 -18.41 11.23 7.39
C ARG A 33 -17.44 10.58 8.38
N GLU A 34 -16.25 11.17 8.47
CA GLU A 34 -15.22 10.83 9.43
C GLU A 34 -14.45 12.11 9.80
N ASP A 35 -14.24 12.37 11.07
CA ASP A 35 -13.48 13.52 11.59
C ASP A 35 -13.88 14.89 10.98
N GLY A 36 -15.19 15.15 10.85
CA GLY A 36 -15.70 16.43 10.31
C GLY A 36 -15.55 16.59 8.79
N ARG A 37 -15.22 15.51 8.08
CA ARG A 37 -15.07 15.47 6.62
C ARG A 37 -16.07 14.51 5.99
N ALA A 38 -16.41 14.76 4.73
CA ALA A 38 -16.97 13.72 3.89
C ALA A 38 -15.96 12.57 3.75
N ALA A 39 -16.41 11.34 3.74
CA ALA A 39 -15.55 10.17 3.67
C ALA A 39 -16.20 9.06 2.84
N VAL A 40 -15.35 8.26 2.16
CA VAL A 40 -15.74 6.92 1.70
C VAL A 40 -15.38 5.97 2.83
N LEU A 41 -16.37 5.37 3.45
CA LEU A 41 -16.18 4.43 4.54
C LEU A 41 -15.79 3.06 3.99
N HIS A 42 -14.89 2.34 4.72
CA HIS A 42 -14.36 1.04 4.31
C HIS A 42 -13.74 1.02 2.90
N PRO A 43 -12.84 1.97 2.56
CA PRO A 43 -12.35 2.15 1.19
C PRO A 43 -11.60 0.94 0.64
N ALA A 44 -11.02 0.08 1.50
CA ALA A 44 -10.34 -1.13 1.06
C ALA A 44 -11.21 -2.05 0.19
N ALA A 45 -12.53 -2.05 0.39
CA ALA A 45 -13.45 -2.83 -0.44
C ALA A 45 -13.63 -2.26 -1.86
N TYR A 46 -13.31 -0.98 -2.08
CA TYR A 46 -13.60 -0.24 -3.32
C TYR A 46 -12.36 0.11 -4.12
N GLU A 47 -11.25 0.35 -3.44
CA GLU A 47 -9.97 0.70 -4.07
C GLU A 47 -9.22 -0.53 -4.60
N CYS A 48 -9.71 -1.75 -4.33
CA CYS A 48 -9.21 -2.95 -4.97
C CYS A 48 -9.56 -2.93 -6.46
N PRO A 49 -8.62 -3.25 -7.36
CA PRO A 49 -8.89 -3.35 -8.78
C PRO A 49 -9.98 -4.39 -9.08
N ARG A 50 -10.93 -4.04 -9.98
CA ARG A 50 -12.09 -4.88 -10.33
C ARG A 50 -12.13 -5.24 -11.79
N ILE A 51 -12.47 -6.49 -12.08
CA ILE A 51 -12.61 -7.00 -13.45
C ILE A 51 -13.94 -6.51 -14.03
N MET A 52 -13.88 -5.96 -15.24
CA MET A 52 -15.03 -5.64 -16.08
C MET A 52 -15.42 -6.85 -16.91
N LEU A 53 -16.72 -7.06 -17.07
CA LEU A 53 -17.25 -8.17 -17.85
C LEU A 53 -17.51 -7.74 -19.31
N PRO A 54 -17.23 -8.60 -20.29
CA PRO A 54 -17.55 -8.30 -21.68
C PRO A 54 -19.05 -8.39 -21.94
N THR A 55 -19.58 -7.46 -22.72
CA THR A 55 -20.91 -7.60 -23.34
C THR A 55 -20.78 -8.26 -24.69
N GLY A 56 -21.78 -9.06 -25.09
CA GLY A 56 -21.86 -9.57 -26.46
C GLY A 56 -22.19 -8.49 -27.49
N PRO A 57 -22.24 -8.88 -28.79
CA PRO A 57 -22.76 -8.03 -29.87
C PRO A 57 -24.19 -7.56 -29.58
N PRO A 58 -24.61 -6.36 -30.01
CA PRO A 58 -23.84 -5.43 -30.87
C PRO A 58 -22.91 -4.48 -30.15
N LEU A 59 -22.94 -4.43 -28.81
CA LEU A 59 -22.26 -3.38 -28.05
C LEU A 59 -20.74 -3.59 -27.96
N ASN A 60 -20.28 -4.84 -27.80
CA ASN A 60 -18.86 -5.19 -27.67
C ASN A 60 -18.10 -4.29 -26.67
N LEU A 61 -18.69 -4.07 -25.51
CA LEU A 61 -18.14 -3.26 -24.43
C LEU A 61 -17.65 -4.15 -23.28
N TRP A 62 -16.76 -3.63 -22.49
CA TRP A 62 -16.46 -4.10 -21.15
C TRP A 62 -17.25 -3.25 -20.15
N VAL A 63 -17.98 -3.88 -19.23
CA VAL A 63 -18.85 -3.18 -18.30
C VAL A 63 -18.64 -3.64 -16.85
N ARG A 64 -18.86 -2.72 -15.93
CA ARG A 64 -18.93 -2.99 -14.50
C ARG A 64 -19.93 -2.05 -13.86
N ASP A 65 -20.72 -2.58 -12.96
CA ASP A 65 -21.61 -1.78 -12.13
C ASP A 65 -20.87 -1.21 -10.92
N ILE A 66 -21.09 0.06 -10.64
CA ILE A 66 -20.53 0.78 -9.49
C ILE A 66 -21.72 1.27 -8.67
N GLY A 67 -22.00 0.59 -7.57
CA GLY A 67 -23.02 1.03 -6.61
C GLY A 67 -22.45 2.11 -5.68
N VAL A 68 -23.32 3.01 -5.25
CA VAL A 68 -23.06 4.05 -4.25
C VAL A 68 -24.18 4.01 -3.23
N ASP A 69 -23.80 3.88 -1.97
CA ASP A 69 -24.72 3.94 -0.82
C ASP A 69 -24.36 5.09 0.11
N PHE A 70 -25.37 5.67 0.75
CA PHE A 70 -25.19 6.57 1.88
C PHE A 70 -25.16 5.76 3.17
N ALA A 71 -24.06 5.93 3.94
CA ALA A 71 -23.88 5.28 5.22
C ALA A 71 -24.88 5.80 6.27
N ARG A 72 -25.34 4.89 7.12
CA ARG A 72 -26.19 5.20 8.28
C ARG A 72 -25.35 5.29 9.55
N GLU A 73 -25.76 6.13 10.50
CA GLU A 73 -25.13 6.25 11.81
C GLU A 73 -25.25 4.96 12.64
N THR A 74 -26.40 4.31 12.51
CA THR A 74 -26.69 3.00 13.10
C THR A 74 -27.51 2.16 12.12
N PRO A 75 -27.52 0.82 12.23
CA PRO A 75 -28.40 -0.01 11.42
C PRO A 75 -29.87 0.43 11.52
N GLY A 76 -30.48 0.74 10.37
CA GLY A 76 -31.86 1.26 10.30
C GLY A 76 -32.04 2.72 10.75
N GLY A 77 -30.97 3.36 11.22
CA GLY A 77 -30.95 4.76 11.65
C GLY A 77 -30.84 5.76 10.49
N PRO A 78 -30.67 7.03 10.82
CA PRO A 78 -30.53 8.09 9.81
C PRO A 78 -29.18 8.02 9.09
N TYR A 79 -29.10 8.61 7.91
CA TYR A 79 -27.88 8.74 7.14
C TYR A 79 -26.94 9.80 7.74
N PHE A 80 -25.62 9.62 7.59
CA PHE A 80 -24.62 10.63 8.01
C PHE A 80 -24.71 11.92 7.20
N LEU A 81 -25.10 11.82 5.93
CA LEU A 81 -25.13 12.94 4.98
C LEU A 81 -26.57 13.17 4.49
N GLN A 82 -26.93 14.44 4.27
CA GLN A 82 -28.09 14.83 3.49
C GLN A 82 -27.78 14.84 1.99
N SER A 83 -26.61 15.36 1.63
CA SER A 83 -26.16 15.46 0.24
C SER A 83 -24.64 15.46 0.14
N VAL A 84 -24.13 15.16 -1.05
CA VAL A 84 -22.71 15.20 -1.40
C VAL A 84 -22.56 15.33 -2.91
N THR A 85 -21.51 16.02 -3.35
CA THR A 85 -21.04 16.00 -4.73
C THR A 85 -19.89 15.01 -4.86
N TRP A 86 -20.03 13.99 -5.68
CA TRP A 86 -18.95 13.10 -6.09
C TRP A 86 -18.28 13.73 -7.31
N GLN A 87 -17.01 14.10 -7.17
CA GLN A 87 -16.26 14.93 -8.12
C GLN A 87 -15.09 14.16 -8.71
N GLN A 88 -14.94 14.21 -10.04
CA GLN A 88 -13.78 13.67 -10.75
C GLN A 88 -12.58 14.63 -10.64
N VAL A 89 -11.40 14.04 -10.40
CA VAL A 89 -10.10 14.70 -10.51
C VAL A 89 -9.43 14.34 -11.84
N ALA A 90 -9.39 13.03 -12.15
CA ALA A 90 -8.82 12.51 -13.39
C ALA A 90 -9.42 11.14 -13.73
N HIS A 91 -9.31 10.74 -14.99
CA HIS A 91 -9.67 9.39 -15.45
C HIS A 91 -8.76 8.95 -16.60
N THR A 92 -8.66 7.64 -16.79
CA THR A 92 -8.03 7.06 -18.00
C THR A 92 -8.97 7.27 -19.20
N PRO A 93 -8.50 7.82 -20.32
CA PRO A 93 -9.31 7.98 -21.54
C PRO A 93 -9.97 6.67 -21.99
N GLY A 94 -11.17 6.77 -22.54
CA GLY A 94 -11.95 5.62 -23.00
C GLY A 94 -12.80 4.93 -21.93
N LEU A 95 -12.75 5.39 -20.67
CA LEU A 95 -13.68 5.02 -19.62
C LEU A 95 -14.87 5.99 -19.57
N THR A 96 -16.06 5.47 -19.41
CA THR A 96 -17.26 6.26 -19.04
C THR A 96 -17.94 5.62 -17.84
N VAL A 97 -18.49 6.44 -16.93
CA VAL A 97 -19.26 5.98 -15.78
C VAL A 97 -20.58 6.73 -15.76
N GLY A 98 -21.61 6.06 -16.22
CA GLY A 98 -22.94 6.63 -16.42
C GLY A 98 -22.89 7.91 -17.26
N SER A 99 -23.67 8.91 -16.86
CA SER A 99 -23.68 10.26 -17.44
C SER A 99 -22.71 11.22 -16.74
N ALA A 100 -22.06 10.80 -15.64
CA ALA A 100 -21.32 11.67 -14.73
C ALA A 100 -19.85 11.79 -15.08
N PHE A 101 -19.15 10.70 -15.34
CA PHE A 101 -17.69 10.67 -15.47
C PHE A 101 -17.22 10.10 -16.80
N GLY A 102 -16.01 10.49 -17.18
CA GLY A 102 -15.33 10.02 -18.39
C GLY A 102 -15.27 11.07 -19.49
N ASP A 103 -14.89 10.63 -20.69
CA ASP A 103 -14.72 11.51 -21.84
C ASP A 103 -16.02 12.24 -22.19
N GLY A 104 -15.96 13.58 -22.23
CA GLY A 104 -17.09 14.44 -22.58
C GLY A 104 -18.23 14.47 -21.56
N ARG A 105 -18.01 14.04 -20.34
CA ARG A 105 -18.97 14.06 -19.23
C ARG A 105 -18.74 15.27 -18.31
N PRO A 106 -19.76 15.68 -17.48
CA PRO A 106 -19.62 16.83 -16.58
C PRO A 106 -18.46 16.71 -15.57
N GLY A 107 -18.07 15.50 -15.19
CA GLY A 107 -17.04 15.24 -14.19
C GLY A 107 -17.52 15.33 -12.74
N PHE A 108 -18.82 15.42 -12.52
CA PHE A 108 -19.42 15.40 -11.18
C PHE A 108 -20.85 14.86 -11.21
N VAL A 109 -21.31 14.42 -10.03
CA VAL A 109 -22.70 14.07 -9.77
C VAL A 109 -23.10 14.49 -8.36
N ASN A 110 -24.27 15.09 -8.23
CA ASN A 110 -24.86 15.44 -6.94
C ASN A 110 -25.77 14.31 -6.47
N LEU A 111 -25.52 13.82 -5.27
CA LEU A 111 -26.23 12.73 -4.64
C LEU A 111 -26.90 13.21 -3.35
N THR A 112 -28.04 12.64 -3.01
CA THR A 112 -28.79 12.98 -1.80
C THR A 112 -29.29 11.73 -1.08
N SER A 113 -29.51 11.82 0.22
CA SER A 113 -30.09 10.73 1.01
C SER A 113 -31.56 10.44 0.69
N ALA A 114 -32.23 11.26 -0.14
CA ALA A 114 -33.55 10.95 -0.68
C ALA A 114 -33.51 9.80 -1.71
N ALA A 115 -32.34 9.60 -2.39
CA ALA A 115 -32.06 8.44 -3.23
C ALA A 115 -30.71 7.85 -2.77
N PRO A 116 -30.70 7.16 -1.61
CA PRO A 116 -29.47 6.82 -0.91
C PRO A 116 -28.66 5.71 -1.58
N HIS A 117 -29.25 5.00 -2.50
CA HIS A 117 -28.65 3.91 -3.25
C HIS A 117 -28.80 4.16 -4.75
N VAL A 118 -27.66 4.27 -5.45
CA VAL A 118 -27.61 4.60 -6.89
C VAL A 118 -26.54 3.74 -7.56
N HIS A 119 -26.83 3.26 -8.77
CA HIS A 119 -25.89 2.52 -9.59
C HIS A 119 -25.42 3.32 -10.82
N PHE A 120 -24.13 3.23 -11.12
CA PHE A 120 -23.51 3.79 -12.32
C PHE A 120 -22.85 2.66 -13.12
N GLN A 121 -23.26 2.49 -14.36
CA GLN A 121 -22.57 1.54 -15.23
C GLN A 121 -21.26 2.14 -15.75
N ALA A 122 -20.14 1.56 -15.38
CA ALA A 122 -18.85 1.83 -16.00
C ALA A 122 -18.76 1.04 -17.31
N ALA A 123 -18.23 1.68 -18.35
CA ALA A 123 -18.06 1.06 -19.68
C ALA A 123 -16.75 1.47 -20.33
N ALA A 124 -16.13 0.52 -21.05
CA ALA A 124 -14.92 0.72 -21.83
C ALA A 124 -15.01 -0.07 -23.14
N ARG A 125 -14.39 0.46 -24.23
CA ARG A 125 -14.40 -0.19 -25.55
C ARG A 125 -13.18 -1.09 -25.81
N SER A 126 -12.09 -0.86 -25.09
CA SER A 126 -10.82 -1.54 -25.29
C SER A 126 -10.40 -2.31 -24.06
N ALA A 127 -9.60 -3.35 -24.22
CA ALA A 127 -8.93 -3.97 -23.08
C ALA A 127 -7.89 -3.03 -22.48
N GLY A 128 -7.77 -3.04 -21.15
CA GLY A 128 -6.84 -2.19 -20.43
C GLY A 128 -7.19 -1.99 -18.96
N THR A 129 -6.38 -1.22 -18.28
CA THR A 129 -6.63 -0.75 -16.91
C THR A 129 -7.13 0.69 -16.96
N TYR A 130 -8.27 0.92 -16.33
CA TYR A 130 -8.93 2.22 -16.27
C TYR A 130 -8.97 2.69 -14.83
N ILE A 131 -8.43 3.89 -14.58
CA ILE A 131 -8.34 4.49 -13.26
C ILE A 131 -9.20 5.74 -13.27
N LEU A 132 -10.17 5.79 -12.36
CA LEU A 132 -10.98 6.97 -12.06
C LEU A 132 -10.55 7.49 -10.68
N ARG A 133 -10.01 8.71 -10.63
CA ARG A 133 -9.62 9.40 -9.40
C ARG A 133 -10.67 10.44 -9.06
N THR A 134 -11.23 10.36 -7.86
CA THR A 134 -12.35 11.19 -7.42
C THR A 134 -12.20 11.60 -5.96
N PHE A 135 -13.05 12.52 -5.52
CA PHE A 135 -13.22 12.90 -4.11
C PHE A 135 -14.66 13.35 -3.85
N LEU A 136 -15.02 13.49 -2.59
CA LEU A 136 -16.32 13.99 -2.15
C LEU A 136 -16.18 15.45 -1.73
N THR A 137 -17.09 16.31 -2.21
CA THR A 137 -17.13 17.75 -1.88
C THR A 137 -18.58 18.21 -1.70
N ASN A 138 -18.77 19.47 -1.27
CA ASN A 138 -20.08 20.07 -1.04
C ASN A 138 -21.00 19.18 -0.18
N ALA A 139 -20.40 18.41 0.73
CA ALA A 139 -21.15 17.50 1.58
C ALA A 139 -21.84 18.29 2.70
N VAL A 140 -23.09 17.92 2.95
CA VAL A 140 -23.91 18.47 4.03
C VAL A 140 -24.21 17.33 4.99
N SER A 141 -23.87 17.51 6.28
CA SER A 141 -24.19 16.55 7.31
C SER A 141 -25.71 16.46 7.53
N ARG A 142 -26.13 15.44 8.24
CA ARG A 142 -27.54 15.28 8.65
C ARG A 142 -28.11 16.52 9.36
N GLU A 143 -27.29 17.18 10.16
CA GLU A 143 -27.68 18.36 10.94
C GLU A 143 -27.71 19.65 10.09
N GLY A 144 -27.42 19.56 8.80
CA GLY A 144 -27.35 20.70 7.89
C GLY A 144 -26.01 21.45 7.88
N ALA A 145 -25.00 20.95 8.57
CA ALA A 145 -23.67 21.58 8.60
C ALA A 145 -22.85 21.17 7.38
N PRO A 146 -22.09 22.10 6.76
CA PRO A 146 -21.15 21.76 5.70
C PRO A 146 -19.97 20.96 6.25
N LEU A 147 -19.49 19.98 5.48
CA LEU A 147 -18.34 19.16 5.78
C LEU A 147 -17.15 19.50 4.87
N SER A 148 -15.95 19.34 5.39
CA SER A 148 -14.74 19.44 4.57
C SER A 148 -14.70 18.32 3.51
N PRO A 149 -14.06 18.54 2.35
CA PRO A 149 -13.91 17.51 1.32
C PRO A 149 -13.19 16.26 1.84
N SER A 150 -13.48 15.11 1.21
CA SER A 150 -12.75 13.87 1.47
C SER A 150 -11.32 13.93 0.92
N PRO A 151 -10.41 13.07 1.38
CA PRO A 151 -9.25 12.70 0.58
C PRO A 151 -9.69 12.13 -0.78
N GLU A 152 -8.77 12.19 -1.76
CA GLU A 152 -8.97 11.53 -3.06
C GLU A 152 -8.97 10.01 -2.88
N PHE A 153 -9.76 9.32 -3.69
CA PHE A 153 -9.81 7.86 -3.75
C PHE A 153 -9.87 7.37 -5.20
N TYR A 154 -9.55 6.08 -5.38
CA TYR A 154 -9.44 5.47 -6.69
C TYR A 154 -10.54 4.43 -6.90
N THR A 155 -11.08 4.40 -8.13
CA THR A 155 -11.82 3.26 -8.66
C THR A 155 -11.03 2.71 -9.82
N ILE A 156 -10.54 1.47 -9.72
CA ILE A 156 -9.69 0.83 -10.73
C ILE A 156 -10.45 -0.32 -11.36
N LEU A 157 -10.62 -0.25 -12.68
CA LEU A 157 -11.37 -1.20 -13.48
C LEU A 157 -10.46 -1.83 -14.53
N VAL A 158 -10.62 -3.13 -14.76
CA VAL A 158 -9.76 -3.91 -15.65
C VAL A 158 -10.59 -4.61 -16.69
N ALA A 159 -10.35 -4.31 -17.95
CA ALA A 159 -10.99 -4.92 -19.10
C ALA A 159 -10.03 -5.89 -19.81
N GLY A 160 -10.46 -7.14 -20.04
CA GLY A 160 -9.71 -8.11 -20.83
C GLY A 160 -8.46 -8.69 -20.17
N SER A 161 -8.33 -8.57 -18.85
CA SER A 161 -7.23 -9.12 -18.06
C SER A 161 -7.68 -9.41 -16.64
N ASP A 162 -6.99 -10.33 -15.97
CA ASP A 162 -7.14 -10.61 -14.54
C ASP A 162 -6.21 -9.75 -13.68
N TYR A 163 -5.41 -8.86 -14.29
CA TYR A 163 -4.43 -8.02 -13.59
C TYR A 163 -4.56 -6.56 -14.01
N ALA A 164 -4.64 -5.68 -13.00
CA ALA A 164 -4.55 -4.23 -13.18
C ALA A 164 -3.11 -3.80 -13.42
N ARG A 165 -2.82 -3.19 -14.55
CA ARG A 165 -1.52 -2.57 -14.80
C ARG A 165 -1.46 -1.22 -14.10
N VAL A 166 -0.61 -1.11 -13.11
CA VAL A 166 -0.42 0.11 -12.31
C VAL A 166 1.08 0.39 -12.14
N ASP A 167 1.44 1.64 -11.89
CA ASP A 167 2.79 1.96 -11.46
C ASP A 167 3.00 1.61 -9.98
N LEU A 168 4.26 1.44 -9.57
CA LEU A 168 4.58 1.05 -8.20
C LEU A 168 4.17 2.09 -7.14
N PRO A 169 4.30 3.40 -7.35
CA PRO A 169 3.78 4.41 -6.42
C PRO A 169 2.27 4.30 -6.19
N LEU A 170 1.47 4.13 -7.23
CA LEU A 170 0.04 3.91 -7.07
C LEU A 170 -0.26 2.58 -6.39
N LEU A 171 0.42 1.49 -6.79
CA LEU A 171 0.24 0.18 -6.18
C LEU A 171 0.41 0.22 -4.67
N ARG A 172 1.39 0.96 -4.15
CA ARG A 172 1.59 1.12 -2.70
C ARG A 172 0.46 1.87 -1.99
N ASN A 173 -0.40 2.55 -2.74
CA ASN A 173 -1.61 3.21 -2.25
C ASN A 173 -2.89 2.37 -2.38
N LEU A 174 -2.77 1.11 -2.83
CA LEU A 174 -3.91 0.21 -2.95
C LEU A 174 -4.00 -0.73 -1.72
N PRO A 175 -5.19 -1.19 -1.37
CA PRO A 175 -5.37 -2.20 -0.34
C PRO A 175 -4.83 -3.57 -0.79
N ASP A 176 -4.75 -4.51 0.15
CA ASP A 176 -4.40 -5.90 -0.16
C ASP A 176 -5.43 -6.51 -1.11
N THR A 177 -4.95 -7.33 -2.04
CA THR A 177 -5.83 -8.05 -2.97
C THR A 177 -6.71 -9.04 -2.20
N PRO A 178 -8.05 -8.98 -2.32
CA PRO A 178 -8.95 -9.85 -1.60
C PRO A 178 -8.70 -11.34 -1.89
N PRO A 179 -8.95 -12.23 -0.92
CA PRO A 179 -8.91 -13.66 -1.14
C PRO A 179 -9.87 -14.11 -2.25
N GLY A 180 -9.50 -15.16 -2.99
CA GLY A 180 -10.32 -15.71 -4.06
C GLY A 180 -10.31 -14.93 -5.37
N SER A 181 -9.52 -13.86 -5.49
CA SER A 181 -9.30 -13.18 -6.78
C SER A 181 -8.58 -14.11 -7.78
N PRO A 182 -8.96 -14.10 -9.09
CA PRO A 182 -9.98 -13.23 -9.71
C PRO A 182 -11.41 -13.78 -9.67
N ALA A 183 -11.64 -15.00 -9.17
CA ALA A 183 -12.94 -15.68 -9.26
C ALA A 183 -14.13 -14.88 -8.67
N ASN A 184 -13.85 -14.02 -7.68
CA ASN A 184 -14.85 -13.14 -7.06
C ASN A 184 -14.89 -11.72 -7.68
N GLY A 185 -14.33 -11.55 -8.90
CA GLY A 185 -14.39 -10.30 -9.68
C GLY A 185 -13.38 -9.22 -9.29
N TYR A 186 -12.39 -9.53 -8.43
CA TYR A 186 -11.25 -8.65 -8.17
C TYR A 186 -10.07 -9.03 -9.06
N ALA A 187 -9.34 -8.04 -9.54
CA ALA A 187 -8.11 -8.25 -10.28
C ALA A 187 -6.89 -8.29 -9.36
N GLY A 188 -5.89 -9.07 -9.74
CA GLY A 188 -4.53 -8.92 -9.22
C GLY A 188 -3.88 -7.63 -9.74
N VAL A 189 -2.58 -7.50 -9.55
CA VAL A 189 -1.79 -6.34 -9.99
C VAL A 189 -0.70 -6.76 -10.97
N GLU A 190 -0.39 -5.88 -11.92
CA GLU A 190 0.75 -5.99 -12.83
C GLU A 190 1.59 -4.73 -12.72
N VAL A 191 2.88 -4.89 -12.44
CA VAL A 191 3.88 -3.80 -12.45
C VAL A 191 4.98 -4.15 -13.44
N GLN A 192 5.41 -3.16 -14.22
CA GLN A 192 6.43 -3.34 -15.27
C GLN A 192 7.57 -2.37 -15.09
N GLY A 193 8.75 -2.76 -15.62
CA GLY A 193 9.91 -1.87 -15.67
C GLY A 193 10.56 -1.63 -14.30
N LEU A 194 10.37 -2.52 -13.34
CA LEU A 194 11.10 -2.47 -12.08
C LEU A 194 12.51 -3.02 -12.26
N THR A 195 13.49 -2.40 -11.60
CA THR A 195 14.86 -2.90 -11.55
C THR A 195 15.07 -3.72 -10.29
N VAL A 196 15.55 -4.95 -10.44
CA VAL A 196 15.89 -5.85 -9.33
C VAL A 196 17.09 -5.29 -8.55
N SER A 197 16.91 -5.17 -7.24
CA SER A 197 17.93 -4.60 -6.35
C SER A 197 18.75 -5.65 -5.61
N THR A 198 18.29 -6.88 -5.49
CA THR A 198 18.88 -7.89 -4.60
C THR A 198 19.24 -9.20 -5.28
N GLY A 199 18.66 -9.53 -6.43
CA GLY A 199 18.82 -10.85 -7.03
C GLY A 199 18.46 -11.97 -6.04
N ALA A 200 19.27 -13.02 -5.98
CA ALA A 200 19.07 -14.18 -5.12
C ALA A 200 19.58 -13.97 -3.66
N ALA A 201 19.95 -12.76 -3.25
CA ALA A 201 20.51 -12.50 -1.92
C ALA A 201 19.50 -12.75 -0.78
N PHE A 202 18.20 -12.65 -1.05
CA PHE A 202 17.15 -12.80 -0.04
C PHE A 202 16.37 -14.11 -0.21
N ALA A 203 16.07 -14.74 0.90
CA ALA A 203 15.23 -15.93 0.91
C ALA A 203 13.78 -15.60 0.58
N GLY A 204 13.13 -16.44 -0.23
CA GLY A 204 11.71 -16.35 -0.57
C GLY A 204 11.35 -15.27 -1.58
N GLY A 205 12.33 -14.54 -2.14
CA GLY A 205 12.05 -13.53 -3.15
C GLY A 205 13.16 -12.51 -3.35
N PHE A 206 12.80 -11.37 -3.90
CA PHE A 206 13.76 -10.30 -4.22
C PHE A 206 13.10 -8.91 -4.04
N TYR A 207 13.93 -7.90 -3.81
CA TYR A 207 13.48 -6.51 -3.89
C TYR A 207 13.68 -5.96 -5.29
N ALA A 208 12.71 -5.18 -5.71
CA ALA A 208 12.77 -4.41 -6.95
C ALA A 208 12.27 -2.97 -6.71
N GLN A 209 12.76 -2.04 -7.50
CA GLN A 209 12.44 -0.62 -7.37
C GLN A 209 12.21 0.02 -8.72
N THR A 210 11.52 1.17 -8.72
CA THR A 210 11.42 1.99 -9.93
C THR A 210 12.81 2.49 -10.36
N PRO A 211 13.10 2.64 -11.66
CA PRO A 211 14.36 3.22 -12.14
C PRO A 211 14.65 4.61 -11.54
N GLY A 212 13.60 5.42 -11.33
CA GLY A 212 13.68 6.74 -10.71
C GLY A 212 13.81 6.72 -9.18
N ARG A 213 13.84 5.55 -8.55
CA ARG A 213 13.92 5.38 -7.07
C ARG A 213 12.79 6.07 -6.30
N SER A 214 11.62 6.19 -6.89
CA SER A 214 10.43 6.76 -6.24
C SER A 214 9.70 5.78 -5.33
N ALA A 215 9.87 4.47 -5.55
CA ALA A 215 9.29 3.41 -4.72
C ALA A 215 10.06 2.10 -4.90
N GLY A 216 10.06 1.27 -3.85
CA GLY A 216 10.57 -0.10 -3.86
C GLY A 216 9.54 -1.07 -3.28
N ILE A 217 9.69 -2.37 -3.56
CA ILE A 217 8.79 -3.42 -3.08
C ILE A 217 9.50 -4.76 -3.00
N PHE A 218 9.10 -5.60 -2.04
CA PHE A 218 9.49 -7.01 -2.02
C PHE A 218 8.55 -7.81 -2.93
N VAL A 219 9.13 -8.65 -3.77
CA VAL A 219 8.43 -9.61 -4.63
C VAL A 219 8.67 -11.00 -4.07
N GLN A 220 7.66 -11.58 -3.45
CA GLN A 220 7.70 -12.96 -2.98
C GLN A 220 7.54 -13.89 -4.18
N SER A 221 8.62 -14.62 -4.51
CA SER A 221 8.69 -15.47 -5.71
C SER A 221 9.85 -16.44 -5.62
N SER A 222 9.74 -17.58 -6.28
CA SER A 222 10.84 -18.51 -6.53
C SER A 222 11.53 -18.28 -7.89
N ALA A 223 11.16 -17.24 -8.63
CA ALA A 223 11.78 -16.93 -9.91
C ALA A 223 13.27 -16.57 -9.73
N ALA A 224 14.11 -17.15 -10.56
CA ALA A 224 15.53 -16.79 -10.62
C ALA A 224 15.68 -15.46 -11.36
N VAL A 225 16.13 -14.43 -10.65
CA VAL A 225 16.42 -13.10 -11.21
C VAL A 225 17.82 -12.65 -10.75
N ALA A 226 18.46 -11.86 -11.58
CA ALA A 226 19.76 -11.25 -11.25
C ALA A 226 19.58 -9.79 -10.78
N GLU A 227 20.51 -9.29 -9.97
CA GLU A 227 20.61 -7.87 -9.67
C GLU A 227 20.79 -7.06 -10.95
N GLY A 228 19.93 -6.07 -11.15
CA GLY A 228 19.92 -5.25 -12.35
C GLY A 228 18.90 -5.68 -13.40
N ASP A 229 18.34 -6.88 -13.30
CA ASP A 229 17.28 -7.28 -14.24
C ASP A 229 16.12 -6.31 -14.19
N THR A 230 15.54 -6.07 -15.36
CA THR A 230 14.26 -5.37 -15.48
C THR A 230 13.13 -6.39 -15.47
N VAL A 231 12.17 -6.23 -14.54
CA VAL A 231 11.11 -7.22 -14.37
C VAL A 231 9.72 -6.66 -14.63
N ARG A 232 8.87 -7.56 -15.12
CA ARG A 232 7.42 -7.46 -15.12
C ARG A 232 6.87 -8.50 -14.14
N VAL A 233 6.10 -8.04 -13.18
CA VAL A 233 5.56 -8.88 -12.11
C VAL A 233 4.03 -8.84 -12.16
N ARG A 234 3.40 -10.00 -12.15
CA ARG A 234 1.96 -10.16 -11.93
C ARG A 234 1.74 -10.95 -10.66
N GLY A 235 0.75 -10.55 -9.86
CA GLY A 235 0.46 -11.24 -8.62
C GLY A 235 -0.60 -10.54 -7.78
N LYS A 236 -0.57 -10.87 -6.50
CA LYS A 236 -1.48 -10.30 -5.49
C LYS A 236 -0.71 -9.37 -4.58
N LEU A 237 -1.29 -8.21 -4.31
CA LEU A 237 -0.75 -7.29 -3.34
C LEU A 237 -1.12 -7.75 -1.94
N ALA A 238 -0.17 -7.78 -1.02
CA ALA A 238 -0.34 -8.19 0.37
C ALA A 238 0.51 -7.33 1.31
N THR A 239 0.20 -7.38 2.61
CA THR A 239 1.01 -6.80 3.68
C THR A 239 1.55 -7.92 4.55
N VAL A 240 2.86 -8.04 4.65
CA VAL A 240 3.55 -9.06 5.43
C VAL A 240 4.55 -8.40 6.39
N GLY A 241 4.38 -8.59 7.70
CA GLY A 241 5.26 -7.97 8.70
C GLY A 241 5.31 -6.44 8.64
N GLY A 242 4.23 -5.79 8.20
CA GLY A 242 4.16 -4.35 8.00
C GLY A 242 4.73 -3.84 6.68
N GLU A 243 5.31 -4.71 5.86
CA GLU A 243 5.84 -4.39 4.53
C GLU A 243 4.82 -4.72 3.43
N ARG A 244 4.72 -3.85 2.43
CA ARG A 244 3.92 -4.11 1.21
C ARG A 244 4.70 -5.06 0.31
N VAL A 245 4.08 -6.15 -0.11
CA VAL A 245 4.69 -7.17 -0.96
C VAL A 245 3.79 -7.53 -2.14
N ILE A 246 4.40 -7.97 -3.25
CA ILE A 246 3.67 -8.67 -4.31
C ILE A 246 3.94 -10.16 -4.15
N VAL A 247 2.90 -10.94 -3.86
CA VAL A 247 2.96 -12.40 -3.97
C VAL A 247 2.79 -12.74 -5.44
N ALA A 248 3.91 -13.06 -6.11
CA ALA A 248 3.93 -13.16 -7.55
C ALA A 248 3.31 -14.46 -8.06
N ASP A 249 2.41 -14.34 -9.03
CA ASP A 249 1.92 -15.45 -9.85
C ASP A 249 2.89 -15.72 -11.02
N THR A 250 3.43 -14.63 -11.62
CA THR A 250 4.43 -14.70 -12.69
C THR A 250 5.45 -13.58 -12.58
N VAL A 251 6.70 -13.87 -12.96
CA VAL A 251 7.81 -12.91 -13.10
C VAL A 251 8.44 -13.13 -14.47
N GLU A 252 8.48 -12.08 -15.27
CA GLU A 252 9.21 -12.03 -16.54
C GLU A 252 10.43 -11.10 -16.32
N ALA A 253 11.63 -11.60 -16.56
CA ALA A 253 12.88 -10.85 -16.36
C ALA A 253 13.64 -10.66 -17.66
N GLN A 254 14.27 -9.52 -17.82
CA GLN A 254 15.17 -9.19 -18.90
C GLN A 254 16.46 -8.59 -18.33
N PRO A 255 17.64 -8.92 -18.87
CA PRO A 255 18.91 -8.35 -18.42
C PRO A 255 18.88 -6.82 -18.45
N GLY A 256 19.42 -6.19 -17.42
CA GLY A 256 19.49 -4.74 -17.27
C GLY A 256 20.73 -4.30 -16.49
N GLN A 257 20.67 -3.13 -15.87
CA GLN A 257 21.77 -2.57 -15.11
C GLN A 257 21.44 -2.49 -13.62
N PRO A 258 22.37 -2.86 -12.71
CA PRO A 258 22.15 -2.73 -11.28
C PRO A 258 21.76 -1.30 -10.88
N PRO A 259 20.78 -1.13 -9.98
CA PRO A 259 20.36 0.18 -9.54
C PRO A 259 21.46 0.82 -8.68
N ARG A 260 21.62 2.13 -8.81
CA ARG A 260 22.52 2.88 -7.92
C ARG A 260 21.83 3.10 -6.57
N PRO A 261 22.53 2.88 -5.44
CA PRO A 261 21.98 3.15 -4.12
C PRO A 261 21.70 4.64 -3.91
N LEU A 262 20.69 4.94 -3.12
CA LEU A 262 20.39 6.30 -2.70
C LEU A 262 21.16 6.62 -1.42
N GLY A 263 22.04 7.64 -1.43
CA GLY A 263 22.74 8.12 -0.24
C GLY A 263 21.73 8.77 0.73
N MET A 264 21.71 8.32 1.98
CA MET A 264 20.77 8.78 3.01
C MET A 264 21.43 8.89 4.36
N THR A 265 20.83 9.68 5.25
CA THR A 265 21.13 9.63 6.69
C THR A 265 20.22 8.60 7.36
N VAL A 266 20.64 8.09 8.53
CA VAL A 266 19.84 7.16 9.33
C VAL A 266 18.45 7.73 9.62
N ARG A 267 18.37 9.02 9.96
CA ARG A 267 17.10 9.71 10.25
C ARG A 267 16.12 9.71 9.08
N SER A 268 16.61 9.64 7.85
CA SER A 268 15.78 9.69 6.64
C SER A 268 15.31 8.31 6.17
N LEU A 269 15.73 7.23 6.83
CA LEU A 269 15.33 5.87 6.48
C LEU A 269 13.87 5.62 6.88
N GLY A 270 13.17 4.82 6.09
CA GLY A 270 11.75 4.49 6.26
C GLY A 270 10.84 5.58 5.69
N GLY A 271 10.84 6.77 6.30
CA GLY A 271 10.05 7.92 5.85
C GLY A 271 8.58 7.90 6.32
N ALA A 272 7.83 8.92 5.89
CA ALA A 272 6.40 9.05 6.19
C ALA A 272 5.56 8.00 5.43
N SER A 273 4.27 7.91 5.77
CA SER A 273 3.32 7.05 5.07
C SER A 273 3.22 7.40 3.59
N MET A 274 3.06 6.38 2.75
CA MET A 274 2.76 6.53 1.34
C MET A 274 1.28 6.19 1.11
N GLY A 275 0.45 7.19 1.34
CA GLY A 275 -1.00 7.02 1.29
C GLY A 275 -1.56 6.22 2.48
N ARG A 276 -2.76 5.69 2.28
CA ARG A 276 -3.55 5.04 3.34
C ARG A 276 -3.04 3.65 3.71
N TYR A 277 -2.53 2.89 2.74
CA TYR A 277 -2.24 1.47 2.89
C TYR A 277 -0.75 1.13 3.05
N THR A 278 0.13 2.10 2.92
CA THR A 278 1.56 1.92 3.21
C THR A 278 1.94 2.85 4.36
N PRO A 279 1.89 2.37 5.59
CA PRO A 279 2.25 3.18 6.74
C PRO A 279 3.73 3.57 6.69
N GLY A 280 4.05 4.75 7.18
CA GLY A 280 5.43 5.17 7.42
C GLY A 280 6.02 4.50 8.65
N THR A 281 7.31 4.69 8.86
CA THR A 281 7.98 4.32 10.10
C THR A 281 7.61 5.31 11.21
N ASP A 282 7.65 4.84 12.46
CA ASP A 282 7.38 5.67 13.63
C ASP A 282 8.36 6.86 13.68
N GLY A 283 7.83 8.07 13.75
CA GLY A 283 8.62 9.30 13.64
C GLY A 283 9.23 9.57 12.26
N GLY A 284 8.87 8.77 11.24
CA GLY A 284 9.39 8.91 9.87
C GLY A 284 8.93 10.20 9.22
N VAL A 285 9.84 10.87 8.51
CA VAL A 285 9.59 12.14 7.81
C VAL A 285 10.04 12.04 6.35
N GLY A 286 9.43 12.84 5.49
CA GLY A 286 9.79 12.89 4.07
C GLY A 286 9.26 11.70 3.27
N VAL A 287 9.88 11.44 2.12
CA VAL A 287 9.45 10.39 1.18
C VAL A 287 9.79 9.01 1.73
N SER A 288 8.88 8.06 1.61
CA SER A 288 9.12 6.67 2.00
C SER A 288 10.26 6.06 1.17
N SER A 289 11.30 5.58 1.85
CA SER A 289 12.42 4.83 1.25
C SER A 289 12.28 3.31 1.41
N ALA A 290 11.17 2.83 1.96
CA ALA A 290 10.93 1.40 2.14
C ALA A 290 11.00 0.63 0.82
N GLY A 291 11.79 -0.45 0.81
CA GLY A 291 12.05 -1.28 -0.36
C GLY A 291 13.13 -0.74 -1.32
N LEU A 292 13.70 0.45 -1.07
CA LEU A 292 14.76 1.03 -1.91
C LEU A 292 16.15 0.53 -1.50
N LEU A 293 17.04 0.43 -2.48
CA LEU A 293 18.47 0.26 -2.25
C LEU A 293 19.07 1.59 -1.80
N VAL A 294 19.63 1.61 -0.60
CA VAL A 294 20.19 2.81 0.04
C VAL A 294 21.66 2.60 0.42
N ARG A 295 22.37 3.69 0.67
CA ARG A 295 23.73 3.70 1.19
C ARG A 295 23.83 4.69 2.33
N VAL A 296 24.32 4.22 3.48
CA VAL A 296 24.42 4.98 4.72
C VAL A 296 25.81 4.78 5.32
N ALA A 297 26.44 5.85 5.80
CA ALA A 297 27.69 5.79 6.56
C ALA A 297 27.44 6.03 8.03
N GLY A 298 28.21 5.37 8.90
CA GLY A 298 28.07 5.55 10.35
C GLY A 298 28.98 4.65 11.14
N THR A 299 28.76 4.61 12.44
CA THR A 299 29.49 3.73 13.39
C THR A 299 28.57 2.59 13.81
N LEU A 300 29.09 1.37 13.82
CA LEU A 300 28.38 0.22 14.37
C LEU A 300 28.28 0.34 15.89
N ARG A 301 27.08 0.24 16.43
CA ARG A 301 26.77 0.24 17.87
C ARG A 301 26.06 -1.04 18.25
N GLU A 302 26.43 -1.63 19.37
CA GLU A 302 25.69 -2.74 19.93
C GLU A 302 24.63 -2.24 20.91
N HIS A 303 23.42 -2.75 20.81
CA HIS A 303 22.35 -2.50 21.79
C HIS A 303 21.45 -3.74 21.88
N ALA A 304 21.27 -4.25 23.11
CA ALA A 304 20.45 -5.43 23.41
C ALA A 304 20.79 -6.67 22.54
N GLY A 305 22.06 -6.88 22.19
CA GLY A 305 22.53 -7.99 21.39
C GLY A 305 22.32 -7.86 19.87
N ALA A 306 21.87 -6.69 19.41
CA ALA A 306 21.74 -6.37 17.99
C ALA A 306 22.69 -5.23 17.59
N LEU A 307 23.12 -5.22 16.33
CA LEU A 307 23.96 -4.16 15.76
C LEU A 307 23.10 -3.09 15.09
N TYR A 308 23.47 -1.85 15.36
CA TYR A 308 22.83 -0.64 14.82
C TYR A 308 23.87 0.19 14.07
N LEU A 309 23.45 0.84 13.00
CA LEU A 309 24.26 1.85 12.32
C LEU A 309 23.83 3.23 12.83
N ASP A 310 24.78 3.95 13.45
CA ASP A 310 24.60 5.27 14.04
C ASP A 310 25.43 6.31 13.28
N ASP A 311 24.77 7.26 12.64
CA ASP A 311 25.41 8.40 11.95
C ASP A 311 25.29 9.71 12.75
N GLY A 312 24.78 9.64 14.00
CA GLY A 312 24.54 10.78 14.84
C GLY A 312 23.31 11.63 14.48
N SER A 313 22.58 11.27 13.41
CA SER A 313 21.40 12.04 12.95
C SER A 313 20.09 11.66 13.66
N PHE A 314 20.09 10.62 14.50
CA PHE A 314 18.90 10.05 15.13
C PHE A 314 18.96 10.15 16.67
N PRO A 315 18.81 11.35 17.24
CA PRO A 315 18.80 11.52 18.67
C PRO A 315 17.36 11.46 19.21
N LEU A 316 16.83 10.27 19.47
CA LEU A 316 15.62 10.13 20.28
C LEU A 316 16.04 9.58 21.64
N GLU A 317 15.85 10.35 22.71
CA GLU A 317 16.05 9.86 24.08
C GLU A 317 15.27 8.57 24.31
N GLY A 318 15.93 7.57 24.91
CA GLY A 318 15.33 6.26 25.21
C GLY A 318 15.13 5.32 24.02
N GLN A 319 15.64 5.66 22.83
CA GLN A 319 15.65 4.78 21.67
C GLN A 319 17.05 4.15 21.46
N PRO A 320 17.14 2.96 20.82
CA PRO A 320 18.42 2.45 20.36
C PRO A 320 19.12 3.46 19.44
N PRO A 321 20.46 3.57 19.50
CA PRO A 321 21.19 4.49 18.65
C PRO A 321 21.12 4.02 17.19
N GLY A 322 20.49 4.80 16.32
CA GLY A 322 20.55 4.55 14.88
C GLY A 322 19.51 3.55 14.35
N VAL A 323 19.84 2.91 13.23
CA VAL A 323 18.99 1.92 12.53
C VAL A 323 19.54 0.50 12.73
N PRO A 324 18.71 -0.50 13.07
CA PRO A 324 19.18 -1.88 13.18
C PRO A 324 19.62 -2.43 11.82
N ILE A 325 20.71 -3.23 11.83
CA ILE A 325 21.14 -4.01 10.69
C ILE A 325 20.59 -5.43 10.85
N SER A 326 19.82 -5.90 9.87
CA SER A 326 19.25 -7.25 9.89
C SER A 326 19.79 -8.10 8.74
N LEU A 327 20.16 -9.35 9.08
CA LEU A 327 20.57 -10.39 8.14
C LEU A 327 19.54 -11.52 8.06
N GLU A 328 18.39 -11.40 8.72
CA GLU A 328 17.39 -12.46 8.89
C GLU A 328 16.83 -12.99 7.57
N ARG A 329 16.68 -12.11 6.59
CA ARG A 329 16.15 -12.50 5.27
C ARG A 329 17.19 -13.01 4.29
N LEU A 330 18.48 -12.98 4.66
CA LEU A 330 19.51 -13.43 3.73
C LEU A 330 19.42 -14.94 3.48
N ALA A 331 19.57 -15.33 2.22
CA ALA A 331 19.72 -16.73 1.84
C ALA A 331 21.04 -17.33 2.39
N SER A 332 22.08 -16.51 2.55
CA SER A 332 23.37 -16.87 3.10
C SER A 332 23.85 -15.80 4.07
N PRO A 333 23.59 -15.93 5.38
CA PRO A 333 24.05 -14.99 6.38
C PRO A 333 25.59 -14.91 6.45
N PHE A 334 26.11 -13.74 6.83
CA PHE A 334 27.54 -13.49 7.01
C PHE A 334 27.79 -12.73 8.32
N SER A 335 29.05 -12.62 8.75
CA SER A 335 29.37 -11.87 9.96
C SER A 335 29.53 -10.39 9.68
N LEU A 336 28.95 -9.57 10.57
CA LEU A 336 29.13 -8.12 10.55
C LEU A 336 30.47 -7.74 11.19
N PRO A 337 31.08 -6.58 10.85
CA PRO A 337 32.24 -6.04 11.57
C PRO A 337 31.94 -5.79 13.06
N GLU A 338 32.99 -5.68 13.86
CA GLU A 338 32.89 -5.45 15.30
C GLU A 338 32.22 -4.12 15.65
N PRO A 339 31.51 -4.04 16.80
CA PRO A 339 31.01 -2.77 17.33
C PRO A 339 32.15 -1.74 17.46
N GLY A 340 31.85 -0.48 17.16
CA GLY A 340 32.82 0.60 17.11
C GLY A 340 33.44 0.84 15.74
N SER A 341 33.29 -0.07 14.80
CA SER A 341 33.78 0.11 13.41
C SER A 341 33.03 1.24 12.71
N HIS A 342 33.77 2.09 12.00
CA HIS A 342 33.19 3.07 11.07
C HIS A 342 32.97 2.40 9.72
N VAL A 343 31.76 2.42 9.21
CA VAL A 343 31.37 1.68 8.01
C VAL A 343 30.52 2.49 7.06
N ILE A 344 30.58 2.10 5.79
CA ILE A 344 29.55 2.44 4.81
C ILE A 344 28.75 1.16 4.54
N VAL A 345 27.44 1.20 4.75
CA VAL A 345 26.55 0.07 4.49
C VAL A 345 25.67 0.39 3.29
N THR A 346 25.69 -0.47 2.29
CA THR A 346 24.71 -0.50 1.18
C THR A 346 23.71 -1.62 1.47
N GLY A 347 22.43 -1.34 1.36
CA GLY A 347 21.41 -2.36 1.66
C GLY A 347 19.99 -1.89 1.31
N ILE A 348 19.04 -2.77 1.52
CA ILE A 348 17.62 -2.42 1.38
C ILE A 348 17.15 -1.74 2.66
N CYS A 349 16.46 -0.62 2.49
CA CYS A 349 15.68 -0.02 3.57
C CYS A 349 14.37 -0.82 3.73
N GLY A 350 14.36 -1.78 4.65
CA GLY A 350 13.15 -2.52 5.03
C GLY A 350 12.37 -1.81 6.14
N GLN A 351 11.27 -2.42 6.52
CA GLN A 351 10.46 -2.05 7.68
C GLN A 351 10.16 -3.30 8.51
N ALA A 352 10.19 -3.16 9.84
CA ALA A 352 9.79 -4.25 10.73
C ALA A 352 9.02 -3.68 11.93
N PRO A 353 8.02 -4.39 12.46
CA PRO A 353 7.35 -4.02 13.68
C PRO A 353 8.30 -4.19 14.89
N ASP A 354 8.33 -3.21 15.79
CA ASP A 354 8.97 -3.34 17.09
C ASP A 354 8.06 -4.13 18.07
N GLY A 355 8.56 -4.39 19.29
CA GLY A 355 7.79 -5.09 20.31
C GLY A 355 6.48 -4.39 20.75
N GLN A 356 6.22 -3.18 20.25
CA GLN A 356 4.99 -2.40 20.48
C GLN A 356 4.12 -2.31 19.20
N GLY A 357 4.51 -3.02 18.13
CA GLY A 357 3.79 -3.02 16.86
C GLY A 357 4.02 -1.76 15.99
N ARG A 358 4.92 -0.85 16.38
CA ARG A 358 5.27 0.34 15.59
C ARG A 358 6.29 -0.06 14.53
N LEU A 359 6.12 0.42 13.31
CA LEU A 359 7.07 0.14 12.23
C LEU A 359 8.37 0.94 12.42
N ARG A 360 9.49 0.24 12.38
CA ARG A 360 10.85 0.81 12.42
C ARG A 360 11.57 0.55 11.11
N PRO A 361 12.43 1.49 10.65
CA PRO A 361 13.31 1.19 9.53
C PRO A 361 14.32 0.11 9.93
N VAL A 362 14.68 -0.73 8.98
CA VAL A 362 15.71 -1.77 9.12
C VAL A 362 16.62 -1.70 7.90
N LEU A 363 17.94 -1.72 8.10
CA LEU A 363 18.91 -1.76 7.01
C LEU A 363 19.33 -3.20 6.75
N GLN A 364 19.13 -3.69 5.52
CA GLN A 364 19.35 -5.08 5.13
C GLN A 364 20.45 -5.15 4.05
N PRO A 365 21.74 -5.31 4.40
CA PRO A 365 22.79 -5.54 3.42
C PRO A 365 22.57 -6.88 2.73
N ARG A 366 23.00 -7.01 1.48
CA ARG A 366 22.73 -8.18 0.62
C ARG A 366 23.86 -9.20 0.63
N ARG A 367 25.09 -8.74 0.95
CA ARG A 367 26.34 -9.50 0.87
C ARG A 367 27.45 -8.80 1.67
N PRO A 368 28.56 -9.49 1.99
CA PRO A 368 29.65 -8.87 2.77
C PRO A 368 30.20 -7.59 2.14
N GLU A 369 30.32 -7.54 0.80
CA GLU A 369 30.85 -6.39 0.04
C GLU A 369 29.97 -5.12 0.13
N ASP A 370 28.74 -5.26 0.59
CA ASP A 370 27.86 -4.13 0.87
C ASP A 370 28.27 -3.35 2.13
N ILE A 371 29.23 -3.89 2.93
CA ILE A 371 29.76 -3.27 4.14
C ILE A 371 31.24 -2.96 3.94
N VAL A 372 31.56 -1.69 3.81
CA VAL A 372 32.92 -1.19 3.67
C VAL A 372 33.36 -0.58 4.99
N VAL A 373 34.40 -1.16 5.61
CA VAL A 373 35.06 -0.61 6.81
C VAL A 373 35.99 0.52 6.37
N LEU A 374 35.91 1.69 7.04
CA LEU A 374 36.66 2.92 6.73
C LEU A 374 37.97 2.99 7.50
#